data_06105f4b5956142290e9e0fc4b2ffa24
#
_entry.id   06105f4b5956142290e9e0fc4b2ffa24
#
_cell.length_a   1.000
_cell.length_b   1.000
_cell.length_c   1.000
_cell.angle_alpha   90.00
_cell.angle_beta   90.00
_cell.angle_gamma   90.00
#
_symmetry.space_group_name_H-M   'P 1'
#
loop_
_entity.id
_entity.type
_entity.pdbx_description
1 polymer ?
#
loop_
_entity_poly.entity_id
_entity_poly.type
_entity_poly.pdbx_seq_one_letter_code
_entity_poly.pdbx_strand_id
1 'polypeptide(L)'
;NPLTYTLNTVGGKQTAVLIDNKELKGKWAKYETGTKELFAFTTSEGVKLNGWMIKPAGFDAKKRYPVIMYQYGGPGNQQVLNSWNIGIKGQGAVIEQYMAQQGYVVVCVDGRGTGGRGANFEKCTYLRLGEKESADQVETALWLGKQSYVDKDRIGIWGWSYGGWNTLMSMSEGRPVFKAGVAVAPPTCWRYYDTVYTERFMRTPKENASGYDEVKPIARAHKL
;
A
#
# COMPACT_ATOMS: atom_id res chain seq x y z
N ASN A 1 -18.81 -0.57 -0.60
CA ASN A 1 -19.98 -0.51 -1.48
C ASN A 1 -19.82 0.62 -2.50
N PRO A 2 -20.36 0.48 -3.72
CA PRO A 2 -20.39 1.53 -4.73
C PRO A 2 -20.99 2.82 -4.19
N LEU A 3 -20.41 3.96 -4.58
CA LEU A 3 -20.80 5.28 -4.07
C LEU A 3 -22.23 5.66 -4.50
N THR A 4 -22.88 6.48 -3.69
CA THR A 4 -24.11 7.20 -4.04
C THR A 4 -23.79 8.68 -4.04
N TYR A 5 -24.17 9.39 -5.10
CA TYR A 5 -24.00 10.83 -5.23
C TYR A 5 -25.31 11.53 -4.92
N THR A 6 -25.28 12.46 -3.99
CA THR A 6 -26.46 13.17 -3.53
C THR A 6 -26.25 14.67 -3.60
N LEU A 7 -27.32 15.41 -3.83
CA LEU A 7 -27.38 16.86 -3.65
C LEU A 7 -27.91 17.14 -2.25
N ASN A 8 -27.23 17.99 -1.51
CA ASN A 8 -27.61 18.36 -0.15
C ASN A 8 -27.65 19.88 -0.01
N THR A 9 -28.48 20.37 0.92
CA THR A 9 -28.41 21.77 1.36
C THR A 9 -27.11 22.03 2.13
N VAL A 10 -26.75 23.29 2.34
CA VAL A 10 -25.61 23.68 3.19
C VAL A 10 -25.73 23.10 4.62
N GLY A 11 -26.95 22.95 5.14
CA GLY A 11 -27.22 22.32 6.43
C GLY A 11 -27.20 20.79 6.43
N GLY A 12 -26.78 20.15 5.31
CA GLY A 12 -26.60 18.69 5.22
C GLY A 12 -27.87 17.89 4.89
N LYS A 13 -29.05 18.54 4.73
CA LYS A 13 -30.29 17.82 4.36
C LYS A 13 -30.22 17.40 2.88
N GLN A 14 -30.35 16.11 2.62
CA GLN A 14 -30.41 15.57 1.26
C GLN A 14 -31.66 16.09 0.53
N THR A 15 -31.45 16.63 -0.68
CA THR A 15 -32.53 17.16 -1.53
C THR A 15 -32.78 16.29 -2.76
N ALA A 16 -31.73 15.62 -3.27
CA ALA A 16 -31.87 14.70 -4.38
C ALA A 16 -30.79 13.61 -4.35
N VAL A 17 -31.08 12.47 -4.96
CA VAL A 17 -30.09 11.46 -5.35
C VAL A 17 -29.77 11.69 -6.83
N LEU A 18 -28.52 11.96 -7.16
CA LEU A 18 -28.06 12.21 -8.52
C LEU A 18 -27.68 10.88 -9.21
N ILE A 19 -26.92 10.04 -8.51
CA ILE A 19 -26.50 8.71 -8.99
C ILE A 19 -26.53 7.76 -7.79
N ASP A 20 -27.30 6.69 -7.86
CA ASP A 20 -27.40 5.70 -6.80
C ASP A 20 -26.54 4.45 -7.02
N ASN A 21 -26.04 4.26 -8.24
CA ASN A 21 -25.28 3.07 -8.66
C ASN A 21 -26.02 1.74 -8.36
N LYS A 22 -27.35 1.73 -8.41
CA LYS A 22 -28.20 0.57 -8.05
C LYS A 22 -27.84 -0.68 -8.86
N GLU A 23 -27.61 -0.53 -10.17
CA GLU A 23 -27.24 -1.65 -11.03
C GLU A 23 -25.88 -2.24 -10.63
N LEU A 24 -24.87 -1.40 -10.40
CA LEU A 24 -23.55 -1.82 -9.95
C LEU A 24 -23.62 -2.49 -8.57
N LYS A 25 -24.39 -1.92 -7.64
CA LYS A 25 -24.65 -2.52 -6.32
C LYS A 25 -25.28 -3.91 -6.44
N GLY A 26 -26.26 -4.06 -7.34
CA GLY A 26 -26.90 -5.34 -7.63
C GLY A 26 -25.98 -6.39 -8.25
N LYS A 27 -25.09 -5.97 -9.15
CA LYS A 27 -24.03 -6.84 -9.69
C LYS A 27 -23.03 -7.25 -8.62
N TRP A 28 -22.56 -6.28 -7.81
CA TRP A 28 -21.59 -6.52 -6.73
C TRP A 28 -22.13 -7.47 -5.65
N ALA A 29 -23.41 -7.34 -5.30
CA ALA A 29 -24.06 -8.18 -4.28
C ALA A 29 -24.15 -9.67 -4.65
N LYS A 30 -23.87 -10.04 -5.90
CA LYS A 30 -23.84 -11.44 -6.36
C LYS A 30 -22.52 -12.14 -6.01
N TYR A 31 -21.51 -11.40 -5.58
CA TYR A 31 -20.21 -11.95 -5.20
C TYR A 31 -20.07 -11.98 -3.68
N GLU A 32 -19.52 -13.07 -3.18
CA GLU A 32 -19.08 -13.14 -1.80
C GLU A 32 -17.82 -12.29 -1.66
N THR A 33 -17.90 -11.23 -0.90
CA THR A 33 -16.80 -10.28 -0.71
C THR A 33 -16.37 -10.22 0.75
N GLY A 34 -15.08 -10.10 0.97
CA GLY A 34 -14.51 -9.82 2.28
C GLY A 34 -14.80 -8.38 2.74
N THR A 35 -14.87 -8.18 4.04
CA THR A 35 -15.00 -6.84 4.62
C THR A 35 -13.62 -6.16 4.66
N LYS A 36 -13.57 -4.91 4.21
CA LYS A 36 -12.40 -4.05 4.38
C LYS A 36 -12.41 -3.46 5.78
N GLU A 37 -11.40 -3.80 6.56
CA GLU A 37 -11.21 -3.33 7.93
C GLU A 37 -10.05 -2.33 7.98
N LEU A 38 -10.22 -1.21 8.67
CA LEU A 38 -9.13 -0.29 8.97
C LEU A 38 -8.43 -0.72 10.26
N PHE A 39 -7.12 -0.64 10.27
CA PHE A 39 -6.32 -0.96 11.45
C PHE A 39 -5.13 -0.02 11.59
N ALA A 40 -4.48 -0.07 12.74
CA ALA A 40 -3.21 0.59 12.98
C ALA A 40 -2.33 -0.28 13.88
N PHE A 41 -1.02 -0.14 13.72
CA PHE A 41 -0.03 -0.77 14.59
C PHE A 41 1.17 0.15 14.78
N THR A 42 2.05 -0.19 15.72
CA THR A 42 3.27 0.58 15.99
C THR A 42 4.48 -0.28 15.61
N THR A 43 5.39 0.28 14.83
CA THR A 43 6.64 -0.36 14.42
C THR A 43 7.60 -0.49 15.60
N SER A 44 8.69 -1.24 15.44
CA SER A 44 9.77 -1.33 16.43
C SER A 44 10.45 0.02 16.72
N GLU A 45 10.39 0.96 15.78
CA GLU A 45 10.88 2.33 15.95
C GLU A 45 9.87 3.27 16.63
N GLY A 46 8.72 2.78 17.11
CA GLY A 46 7.69 3.58 17.76
C GLY A 46 6.81 4.38 16.77
N VAL A 47 6.89 4.12 15.47
CA VAL A 47 6.10 4.81 14.45
C VAL A 47 4.74 4.13 14.31
N LYS A 48 3.65 4.87 14.54
CA LYS A 48 2.29 4.34 14.29
C LYS A 48 2.00 4.38 12.81
N LEU A 49 1.65 3.25 12.22
CA LEU A 49 1.23 3.11 10.82
C LEU A 49 -0.25 2.75 10.74
N ASN A 50 -0.91 3.24 9.69
CA ASN A 50 -2.31 2.94 9.39
C ASN A 50 -2.39 2.00 8.19
N GLY A 51 -3.34 1.08 8.22
CA GLY A 51 -3.58 0.14 7.16
C GLY A 51 -5.06 -0.18 6.95
N TRP A 52 -5.33 -0.84 5.85
CA TRP A 52 -6.57 -1.59 5.66
C TRP A 52 -6.26 -3.05 5.35
N MET A 53 -7.21 -3.91 5.66
CA MET A 53 -7.13 -5.35 5.46
C MET A 53 -8.43 -5.87 4.91
N ILE A 54 -8.35 -6.82 3.98
CA ILE A 54 -9.49 -7.60 3.50
C ILE A 54 -9.22 -9.06 3.82
N LYS A 55 -10.07 -9.66 4.64
CA LYS A 55 -10.05 -11.09 4.93
C LYS A 55 -10.96 -11.83 3.96
N PRO A 56 -10.67 -13.10 3.63
CA PRO A 56 -11.55 -13.93 2.81
C PRO A 56 -13.00 -13.94 3.31
N ALA A 57 -13.96 -14.09 2.41
CA ALA A 57 -15.31 -14.46 2.80
C ALA A 57 -15.26 -15.81 3.54
N GLY A 58 -16.01 -15.95 4.63
CA GLY A 58 -15.93 -17.15 5.48
C GLY A 58 -14.61 -17.28 6.25
N PHE A 59 -13.94 -16.16 6.56
CA PHE A 59 -12.73 -16.14 7.36
C PHE A 59 -12.88 -16.90 8.70
N ASP A 60 -11.95 -17.80 8.95
CA ASP A 60 -11.86 -18.58 10.20
C ASP A 60 -10.54 -18.26 10.92
N ALA A 61 -10.62 -17.61 12.07
CA ALA A 61 -9.45 -17.21 12.85
C ALA A 61 -8.58 -18.39 13.36
N LYS A 62 -9.05 -19.62 13.24
CA LYS A 62 -8.29 -20.84 13.58
C LYS A 62 -7.42 -21.34 12.43
N LYS A 63 -7.65 -20.84 11.21
CA LYS A 63 -6.86 -21.18 10.02
C LYS A 63 -5.74 -20.16 9.83
N ARG A 64 -4.70 -20.58 9.09
CA ARG A 64 -3.61 -19.70 8.66
C ARG A 64 -3.75 -19.40 7.17
N TYR A 65 -3.64 -18.12 6.83
CA TYR A 65 -3.81 -17.61 5.49
C TYR A 65 -2.51 -17.02 4.96
N PRO A 66 -2.21 -17.22 3.66
CA PRO A 66 -1.18 -16.46 2.99
C PRO A 66 -1.61 -14.99 2.92
N VAL A 67 -0.63 -14.09 2.89
CA VAL A 67 -0.87 -12.65 2.82
C VAL A 67 -0.34 -12.09 1.51
N ILE A 68 -1.11 -11.22 0.88
CA ILE A 68 -0.65 -10.34 -0.20
C ILE A 68 -0.70 -8.90 0.30
N MET A 69 0.47 -8.27 0.39
CA MET A 69 0.59 -6.85 0.69
C MET A 69 0.62 -6.06 -0.62
N TYR A 70 -0.37 -5.17 -0.81
CA TYR A 70 -0.31 -4.11 -1.79
C TYR A 70 0.29 -2.86 -1.15
N GLN A 71 1.11 -2.16 -1.88
CA GLN A 71 1.60 -0.86 -1.43
C GLN A 71 1.94 0.05 -2.63
N TYR A 72 1.88 1.35 -2.43
CA TYR A 72 2.38 2.34 -3.37
C TYR A 72 3.50 3.15 -2.73
N GLY A 73 3.21 3.87 -1.66
CA GLY A 73 4.17 4.71 -0.97
C GLY A 73 4.44 6.02 -1.70
N GLY A 74 5.48 6.71 -1.24
CA GLY A 74 5.97 7.93 -1.87
C GLY A 74 5.25 9.21 -1.45
N PRO A 75 5.93 10.35 -1.65
CA PRO A 75 5.45 11.66 -1.21
C PRO A 75 4.13 12.05 -1.87
N GLY A 76 3.19 12.55 -1.05
CA GLY A 76 1.89 13.01 -1.51
C GLY A 76 0.89 11.91 -1.89
N ASN A 77 1.24 10.63 -1.72
CA ASN A 77 0.34 9.52 -1.97
C ASN A 77 -0.31 9.02 -0.67
N GLN A 78 -1.56 8.56 -0.75
CA GLN A 78 -2.27 7.93 0.35
C GLN A 78 -3.16 6.82 -0.20
N GLN A 79 -2.95 5.57 0.25
CA GLN A 79 -3.72 4.40 -0.15
C GLN A 79 -4.71 3.95 0.93
N VAL A 80 -4.46 4.32 2.19
CA VAL A 80 -5.32 3.95 3.31
C VAL A 80 -6.42 4.98 3.48
N LEU A 81 -7.52 4.73 2.77
CA LEU A 81 -8.71 5.57 2.73
C LEU A 81 -9.95 4.75 3.06
N ASN A 82 -10.90 5.36 3.76
CA ASN A 82 -12.25 4.80 3.93
C ASN A 82 -13.10 5.10 2.69
N SER A 83 -12.69 4.56 1.56
CA SER A 83 -13.37 4.72 0.27
C SER A 83 -13.55 3.37 -0.40
N TRP A 84 -14.55 3.28 -1.27
CA TRP A 84 -14.71 2.19 -2.21
C TRP A 84 -14.21 2.63 -3.58
N ASN A 85 -13.30 1.87 -4.17
CA ASN A 85 -12.74 2.19 -5.47
C ASN A 85 -12.59 0.91 -6.31
N ILE A 86 -12.91 1.02 -7.60
CA ILE A 86 -12.77 -0.06 -8.58
C ILE A 86 -11.52 0.10 -9.46
N GLY A 87 -10.65 1.06 -9.14
CA GLY A 87 -9.46 1.34 -9.94
C GLY A 87 -8.37 0.27 -9.82
N ILE A 88 -7.50 0.23 -10.82
CA ILE A 88 -6.31 -0.64 -10.90
C ILE A 88 -5.29 -0.36 -9.76
N LYS A 89 -5.46 0.73 -9.04
CA LYS A 89 -4.50 1.21 -8.04
C LYS A 89 -4.79 0.74 -6.62
N GLY A 90 -5.09 -0.57 -6.45
CA GLY A 90 -5.02 -1.22 -5.16
C GLY A 90 -5.76 -0.55 -4.01
N GLN A 91 -7.01 -0.16 -4.21
CA GLN A 91 -7.77 0.52 -3.16
C GLN A 91 -8.84 -0.36 -2.50
N GLY A 92 -8.62 -1.67 -2.53
CA GLY A 92 -9.45 -2.61 -1.79
C GLY A 92 -10.77 -2.94 -2.48
N ALA A 93 -10.83 -2.95 -3.82
CA ALA A 93 -12.05 -3.29 -4.54
C ALA A 93 -11.93 -4.58 -5.35
N VAL A 94 -11.82 -4.51 -6.68
CA VAL A 94 -12.02 -5.71 -7.52
C VAL A 94 -10.88 -6.71 -7.42
N ILE A 95 -9.64 -6.26 -7.61
CA ILE A 95 -8.47 -7.16 -7.59
C ILE A 95 -8.25 -7.72 -6.19
N GLU A 96 -8.31 -6.88 -5.18
CA GLU A 96 -8.12 -7.25 -3.79
C GLU A 96 -9.22 -8.20 -3.30
N GLN A 97 -10.46 -7.98 -3.71
CA GLN A 97 -11.56 -8.89 -3.40
C GLN A 97 -11.39 -10.24 -4.13
N TYR A 98 -10.93 -10.23 -5.38
CA TYR A 98 -10.61 -11.46 -6.09
C TYR A 98 -9.51 -12.25 -5.37
N MET A 99 -8.43 -11.60 -4.94
CA MET A 99 -7.38 -12.25 -4.18
C MET A 99 -7.89 -12.80 -2.85
N ALA A 100 -8.77 -12.05 -2.17
CA ALA A 100 -9.41 -12.53 -0.94
C ALA A 100 -10.29 -13.77 -1.20
N GLN A 101 -11.02 -13.84 -2.32
CA GLN A 101 -11.76 -15.04 -2.72
C GLN A 101 -10.85 -16.23 -3.01
N GLN A 102 -9.60 -16.00 -3.45
CA GLN A 102 -8.59 -17.05 -3.61
C GLN A 102 -7.96 -17.51 -2.28
N GLY A 103 -8.44 -16.99 -1.15
CA GLY A 103 -7.99 -17.38 0.19
C GLY A 103 -6.81 -16.59 0.74
N TYR A 104 -6.49 -15.44 0.17
CA TYR A 104 -5.47 -14.55 0.72
C TYR A 104 -6.07 -13.53 1.68
N VAL A 105 -5.33 -13.20 2.72
CA VAL A 105 -5.53 -11.93 3.44
C VAL A 105 -4.82 -10.84 2.65
N VAL A 106 -5.55 -9.83 2.23
CA VAL A 106 -5.00 -8.71 1.43
C VAL A 106 -4.82 -7.50 2.32
N VAL A 107 -3.65 -6.90 2.30
CA VAL A 107 -3.28 -5.82 3.23
C VAL A 107 -2.65 -4.67 2.46
N CYS A 108 -2.93 -3.44 2.91
CA CYS A 108 -2.21 -2.24 2.48
C CYS A 108 -1.89 -1.38 3.71
N VAL A 109 -0.67 -0.86 3.76
CA VAL A 109 -0.23 0.05 4.81
C VAL A 109 0.46 1.26 4.19
N ASP A 110 0.04 2.45 4.62
CA ASP A 110 0.74 3.69 4.30
C ASP A 110 1.89 3.90 5.28
N GLY A 111 3.12 3.67 4.80
CA GLY A 111 4.35 3.91 5.53
C GLY A 111 4.74 5.39 5.54
N ARG A 112 5.84 5.69 6.22
CA ARG A 112 6.47 7.02 6.22
C ARG A 112 6.72 7.48 4.78
N GLY A 113 6.64 8.76 4.52
CA GLY A 113 6.70 9.36 3.19
C GLY A 113 5.34 9.58 2.55
N THR A 114 4.28 8.89 2.98
CA THR A 114 2.93 9.09 2.44
C THR A 114 2.26 10.33 3.02
N GLY A 115 1.27 10.85 2.28
CA GLY A 115 0.50 12.03 2.68
C GLY A 115 -0.55 11.78 3.77
N GLY A 116 -1.26 12.85 4.16
CA GLY A 116 -2.40 12.78 5.07
C GLY A 116 -2.04 12.72 6.57
N ARG A 117 -0.74 12.78 6.93
CA ARG A 117 -0.26 12.65 8.31
C ARG A 117 0.67 13.78 8.77
N GLY A 118 0.68 14.87 8.00
CA GLY A 118 1.49 16.06 8.29
C GLY A 118 2.90 16.00 7.72
N ALA A 119 3.54 17.17 7.67
CA ALA A 119 4.80 17.39 6.97
C ALA A 119 5.96 16.51 7.49
N ASN A 120 6.07 16.29 8.79
CA ASN A 120 7.15 15.49 9.36
C ASN A 120 7.08 14.02 8.93
N PHE A 121 5.88 13.46 8.80
CA PHE A 121 5.68 12.09 8.34
C PHE A 121 5.95 11.96 6.84
N GLU A 122 5.49 12.92 6.05
CA GLU A 122 5.64 12.91 4.59
C GLU A 122 7.07 13.22 4.16
N LYS A 123 7.69 14.27 4.74
CA LYS A 123 8.99 14.78 4.30
C LYS A 123 10.19 14.02 4.89
N CYS A 124 9.98 13.07 5.80
CA CYS A 124 11.08 12.35 6.42
C CYS A 124 11.87 11.45 5.45
N THR A 125 11.36 11.22 4.24
CA THR A 125 12.00 10.47 3.16
C THR A 125 12.75 11.36 2.16
N TYR A 126 12.72 12.69 2.36
CA TYR A 126 13.41 13.64 1.51
C TYR A 126 14.89 13.31 1.37
N LEU A 127 15.40 13.33 0.15
CA LEU A 127 16.76 12.96 -0.30
C LEU A 127 17.08 11.45 -0.26
N ARG A 128 16.25 10.61 0.36
CA ARG A 128 16.53 9.16 0.50
C ARG A 128 15.22 8.34 0.32
N LEU A 129 14.57 8.56 -0.83
CA LEU A 129 13.32 7.85 -1.16
C LEU A 129 13.53 6.33 -1.15
N GLY A 130 12.64 5.62 -0.49
CA GLY A 130 12.60 4.14 -0.46
C GLY A 130 13.23 3.52 0.80
N GLU A 131 14.04 4.21 1.58
CA GLU A 131 14.64 3.63 2.79
C GLU A 131 13.63 3.42 3.91
N LYS A 132 12.97 4.49 4.33
CA LYS A 132 11.97 4.41 5.42
C LYS A 132 10.71 3.70 4.97
N GLU A 133 10.32 3.92 3.73
CA GLU A 133 9.16 3.25 3.13
C GLU A 133 9.33 1.74 3.13
N SER A 134 10.48 1.23 2.68
CA SER A 134 10.77 -0.21 2.66
C SER A 134 10.88 -0.80 4.06
N ALA A 135 11.51 -0.10 4.99
CA ALA A 135 11.57 -0.51 6.39
C ALA A 135 10.18 -0.64 7.01
N ASP A 136 9.27 0.29 6.74
CA ASP A 136 7.90 0.25 7.24
C ASP A 136 7.09 -0.90 6.62
N GLN A 137 7.33 -1.29 5.35
CA GLN A 137 6.69 -2.47 4.76
C GLN A 137 7.22 -3.77 5.39
N VAL A 138 8.51 -3.85 5.66
CA VAL A 138 9.09 -5.00 6.39
C VAL A 138 8.54 -5.08 7.81
N GLU A 139 8.47 -3.99 8.54
CA GLU A 139 7.83 -3.94 9.87
C GLU A 139 6.35 -4.38 9.82
N THR A 140 5.64 -4.00 8.74
CA THR A 140 4.27 -4.46 8.50
C THR A 140 4.21 -5.99 8.37
N ALA A 141 5.09 -6.57 7.56
CA ALA A 141 5.15 -8.03 7.39
C ALA A 141 5.50 -8.76 8.69
N LEU A 142 6.44 -8.22 9.48
CA LEU A 142 6.79 -8.75 10.80
C LEU A 142 5.61 -8.66 11.78
N TRP A 143 4.86 -7.57 11.78
CA TRP A 143 3.66 -7.43 12.60
C TRP A 143 2.56 -8.41 12.17
N LEU A 144 2.33 -8.56 10.87
CA LEU A 144 1.39 -9.54 10.31
C LEU A 144 1.78 -10.96 10.70
N GLY A 145 3.05 -11.31 10.63
CA GLY A 145 3.55 -12.64 11.02
C GLY A 145 3.32 -13.02 12.50
N LYS A 146 2.99 -12.05 13.35
CA LYS A 146 2.61 -12.28 14.76
C LYS A 146 1.12 -12.56 14.94
N GLN A 147 0.30 -12.37 13.89
CA GLN A 147 -1.13 -12.64 13.95
C GLN A 147 -1.38 -14.16 13.84
N SER A 148 -2.22 -14.73 14.71
CA SER A 148 -2.48 -16.18 14.76
C SER A 148 -3.00 -16.77 13.45
N TYR A 149 -3.71 -15.97 12.67
CA TYR A 149 -4.31 -16.35 11.39
C TYR A 149 -3.40 -16.13 10.18
N VAL A 150 -2.19 -15.62 10.37
CA VAL A 150 -1.25 -15.37 9.26
C VAL A 150 -0.24 -16.51 9.15
N ASP A 151 -0.06 -17.00 7.92
CA ASP A 151 1.08 -17.84 7.59
C ASP A 151 2.27 -16.94 7.26
N LYS A 152 3.15 -16.75 8.24
CA LYS A 152 4.33 -15.87 8.14
C LYS A 152 5.31 -16.31 7.04
N ASP A 153 5.26 -17.56 6.63
CA ASP A 153 6.13 -18.11 5.59
C ASP A 153 5.54 -17.96 4.19
N ARG A 154 4.36 -17.34 4.08
CA ARG A 154 3.66 -17.07 2.83
C ARG A 154 3.16 -15.63 2.75
N ILE A 155 4.05 -14.65 2.93
CA ILE A 155 3.77 -13.23 2.77
C ILE A 155 4.42 -12.76 1.47
N GLY A 156 3.61 -12.25 0.54
CA GLY A 156 4.05 -11.61 -0.69
C GLY A 156 3.78 -10.11 -0.67
N ILE A 157 4.52 -9.36 -1.49
CA ILE A 157 4.37 -7.91 -1.66
C ILE A 157 4.29 -7.55 -3.12
N TRP A 158 3.45 -6.56 -3.47
CA TRP A 158 3.40 -6.04 -4.83
C TRP A 158 3.08 -4.56 -4.87
N GLY A 159 3.48 -3.93 -5.97
CA GLY A 159 3.14 -2.54 -6.23
C GLY A 159 3.48 -2.11 -7.64
N TRP A 160 2.87 -1.00 -8.06
CA TRP A 160 3.03 -0.43 -9.39
C TRP A 160 3.79 0.89 -9.33
N SER A 161 4.64 1.19 -10.31
CA SER A 161 5.39 2.45 -10.43
C SER A 161 6.24 2.69 -9.17
N TYR A 162 5.98 3.74 -8.38
CA TYR A 162 6.63 3.94 -7.09
C TYR A 162 6.43 2.74 -6.15
N GLY A 163 5.25 2.12 -6.18
CA GLY A 163 5.00 0.88 -5.45
C GLY A 163 5.87 -0.28 -5.94
N GLY A 164 6.18 -0.33 -7.23
CA GLY A 164 7.15 -1.29 -7.78
C GLY A 164 8.57 -1.02 -7.29
N TRP A 165 9.00 0.24 -7.27
CA TRP A 165 10.26 0.67 -6.63
C TRP A 165 10.31 0.20 -5.17
N ASN A 166 9.29 0.53 -4.40
CA ASN A 166 9.24 0.20 -2.99
C ASN A 166 9.13 -1.32 -2.74
N THR A 167 8.51 -2.08 -3.65
CA THR A 167 8.53 -3.56 -3.63
C THR A 167 9.98 -4.08 -3.75
N LEU A 168 10.73 -3.61 -4.73
CA LEU A 168 12.13 -4.00 -4.91
C LEU A 168 12.98 -3.61 -3.70
N MET A 169 12.78 -2.40 -3.17
CA MET A 169 13.46 -1.92 -1.97
C MET A 169 13.12 -2.75 -0.74
N SER A 170 11.86 -3.17 -0.58
CA SER A 170 11.40 -3.99 0.54
C SER A 170 11.94 -5.42 0.45
N MET A 171 11.97 -6.02 -0.74
CA MET A 171 12.55 -7.34 -0.97
C MET A 171 14.06 -7.37 -0.67
N SER A 172 14.76 -6.26 -0.91
CA SER A 172 16.20 -6.11 -0.71
C SER A 172 16.58 -5.31 0.55
N GLU A 173 15.65 -5.13 1.48
CA GLU A 173 15.89 -4.34 2.71
C GLU A 173 16.93 -5.02 3.62
N GLY A 174 16.99 -6.33 3.63
CA GLY A 174 17.97 -7.13 4.36
C GLY A 174 17.38 -8.06 5.41
N ARG A 175 16.09 -7.88 5.74
CA ARG A 175 15.30 -8.82 6.57
C ARG A 175 14.40 -9.65 5.66
N PRO A 176 14.63 -10.97 5.50
CA PRO A 176 13.93 -11.79 4.50
C PRO A 176 12.54 -12.20 4.99
N VAL A 177 11.58 -11.27 4.95
CA VAL A 177 10.20 -11.49 5.41
C VAL A 177 9.24 -11.84 4.28
N PHE A 178 9.56 -11.48 3.04
CA PHE A 178 8.72 -11.73 1.87
C PHE A 178 9.19 -12.98 1.12
N LYS A 179 8.23 -13.80 0.68
CA LYS A 179 8.50 -15.01 -0.14
C LYS A 179 8.38 -14.73 -1.64
N ALA A 180 7.65 -13.70 -2.02
CA ALA A 180 7.51 -13.29 -3.41
C ALA A 180 7.28 -11.78 -3.49
N GLY A 181 7.76 -11.17 -4.57
CA GLY A 181 7.52 -9.77 -4.88
C GLY A 181 7.15 -9.59 -6.34
N VAL A 182 6.15 -8.74 -6.61
CA VAL A 182 5.77 -8.35 -7.98
C VAL A 182 5.91 -6.84 -8.12
N ALA A 183 6.95 -6.42 -8.84
CA ALA A 183 7.23 -5.01 -9.12
C ALA A 183 6.77 -4.67 -10.54
N VAL A 184 5.67 -3.92 -10.65
CA VAL A 184 5.11 -3.56 -11.96
C VAL A 184 5.63 -2.19 -12.37
N ALA A 185 6.28 -2.13 -13.53
CA ALA A 185 6.83 -0.90 -14.12
C ALA A 185 7.61 -0.01 -13.09
N PRO A 186 8.56 -0.58 -12.32
CA PRO A 186 9.28 0.18 -11.31
C PRO A 186 10.34 1.09 -11.94
N PRO A 187 10.54 2.31 -11.43
CA PRO A 187 11.85 2.93 -11.56
C PRO A 187 12.88 2.06 -10.79
N THR A 188 14.08 1.88 -11.31
CA THR A 188 15.13 1.10 -10.66
C THR A 188 16.32 1.96 -10.23
N CYS A 189 16.35 3.20 -10.72
CA CYS A 189 17.31 4.22 -10.34
C CYS A 189 16.69 5.60 -10.65
N TRP A 190 16.69 6.50 -9.69
CA TRP A 190 16.14 7.85 -9.86
C TRP A 190 16.90 8.71 -10.87
N ARG A 191 18.12 8.35 -11.26
CA ARG A 191 18.86 9.01 -12.34
C ARG A 191 18.20 8.86 -13.70
N TYR A 192 17.32 7.85 -13.88
CA TYR A 192 16.63 7.56 -15.13
C TYR A 192 15.18 8.02 -15.14
N TYR A 193 14.74 8.70 -14.08
CA TYR A 193 13.41 9.25 -14.01
C TYR A 193 13.40 10.75 -14.33
N ASP A 194 12.21 11.35 -14.59
CA ASP A 194 12.13 12.76 -14.98
C ASP A 194 12.57 13.71 -13.85
N THR A 195 13.07 14.89 -14.23
CA THR A 195 13.60 15.89 -13.28
C THR A 195 12.51 16.58 -12.50
N VAL A 196 11.33 16.82 -13.10
CA VAL A 196 10.21 17.53 -12.46
C VAL A 196 9.73 16.80 -11.21
N TYR A 197 9.63 15.47 -11.28
CA TYR A 197 9.30 14.64 -10.13
C TYR A 197 10.50 14.44 -9.22
N THR A 198 11.61 13.95 -9.78
CA THR A 198 12.72 13.42 -9.00
C THR A 198 13.44 14.51 -8.19
N GLU A 199 13.78 15.63 -8.81
CA GLU A 199 14.55 16.69 -8.16
C GLU A 199 13.75 17.40 -7.06
N ARG A 200 12.43 17.39 -7.13
CA ARG A 200 11.56 17.87 -6.05
C ARG A 200 11.83 17.16 -4.73
N PHE A 201 12.12 15.87 -4.77
CA PHE A 201 12.27 15.02 -3.58
C PHE A 201 13.71 14.61 -3.30
N MET A 202 14.57 14.64 -4.31
CA MET A 202 15.94 14.13 -4.23
C MET A 202 17.00 15.21 -4.50
N ARG A 203 16.60 16.43 -4.89
CA ARG A 203 17.47 17.44 -5.51
C ARG A 203 18.16 16.89 -6.77
N THR A 204 19.17 17.62 -7.27
CA THR A 204 19.95 17.14 -8.41
C THR A 204 20.90 16.01 -7.99
N PRO A 205 21.29 15.12 -8.93
CA PRO A 205 22.30 14.10 -8.66
C PRO A 205 23.64 14.65 -8.19
N LYS A 206 23.97 15.89 -8.56
CA LYS A 206 25.21 16.57 -8.13
C LYS A 206 25.16 16.98 -6.66
N GLU A 207 23.98 17.41 -6.19
CA GLU A 207 23.80 17.85 -4.80
C GLU A 207 23.56 16.68 -3.84
N ASN A 208 23.07 15.55 -4.34
CA ASN A 208 22.67 14.39 -3.51
C ASN A 208 23.14 13.07 -4.13
N ALA A 209 24.42 12.96 -4.49
CA ALA A 209 24.97 11.78 -5.15
C ALA A 209 24.68 10.49 -4.35
N SER A 210 24.87 10.50 -3.03
CA SER A 210 24.65 9.32 -2.16
C SER A 210 23.19 8.84 -2.18
N GLY A 211 22.22 9.75 -2.15
CA GLY A 211 20.79 9.39 -2.24
C GLY A 211 20.42 8.70 -3.54
N TYR A 212 21.09 9.07 -4.65
CA TYR A 212 20.88 8.44 -5.96
C TYR A 212 21.62 7.11 -6.11
N ASP A 213 22.81 6.98 -5.56
CA ASP A 213 23.73 5.87 -5.86
C ASP A 213 23.65 4.74 -4.84
N GLU A 214 23.40 5.03 -3.57
CA GLU A 214 23.29 4.05 -2.50
C GLU A 214 21.86 3.56 -2.30
N VAL A 215 20.86 4.45 -2.46
CA VAL A 215 19.44 4.15 -2.24
C VAL A 215 18.79 3.76 -3.56
N LYS A 216 19.06 2.55 -4.01
CA LYS A 216 18.46 2.00 -5.23
C LYS A 216 18.42 0.46 -5.20
N PRO A 217 17.40 -0.18 -5.77
CA PRO A 217 17.29 -1.65 -5.80
C PRO A 217 18.48 -2.34 -6.44
N ILE A 218 19.02 -1.76 -7.54
CA ILE A 218 20.18 -2.33 -8.25
C ILE A 218 21.40 -2.47 -7.33
N ALA A 219 21.65 -1.49 -6.44
CA ALA A 219 22.76 -1.57 -5.49
C ALA A 219 22.53 -2.63 -4.39
N ARG A 220 21.30 -3.10 -4.23
CA ARG A 220 20.87 -4.06 -3.20
C ARG A 220 20.51 -5.44 -3.76
N ALA A 221 20.64 -5.67 -5.06
CA ALA A 221 20.24 -6.92 -5.71
C ALA A 221 20.91 -8.18 -5.12
N HIS A 222 22.10 -8.02 -4.54
CA HIS A 222 22.82 -9.10 -3.85
C HIS A 222 22.16 -9.56 -2.53
N LYS A 223 21.11 -8.87 -2.07
CA LYS A 223 20.34 -9.23 -0.85
C LYS A 223 19.04 -9.96 -1.15
N LEU A 224 18.74 -10.23 -2.43
CA LEU A 224 17.55 -10.97 -2.88
C LEU A 224 17.75 -12.48 -2.76
#